data_9f29966ca3ef082382ffbcc35e86a73c
#
_entry.id   9f29966ca3ef082382ffbcc35e86a73c
#
_cell.length_a   1.000
_cell.length_b   1.000
_cell.length_c   1.000
_cell.angle_alpha   90.00
_cell.angle_beta   90.00
_cell.angle_gamma   90.00
#
_symmetry.space_group_name_H-M   'P 1'
#
loop_
_entity.id
_entity.type
_entity.pdbx_description
1 polymer ?
#
loop_
_entity_poly.entity_id
_entity_poly.type
_entity_poly.pdbx_seq_one_letter_code
_entity_poly.pdbx_strand_id
1 'polypeptide(L)'
;MPIPRPLAAIVALVLVGSLRPVAAADIAAWVYDLPRWSGNQYEARVPTLPPGTRQVYASLEEGPRFLLDDEFRAGDIQRLVGALRERSGIAVHAMILQDTRWLDDPGGARERLARVLALNRYAPDQAFAGVHVDVEPHTLEDWECGGIPERRGLVQKLQTLLTRLASAIPPPGKNGGGRLRLSAALPWWIGSLSAEIPEASPRRFFESVDEIVLMAYGDPGGPLVGGSARALLQRLEDARLWRDVPAGKGIRVGLATYEYASAGDLLAAVRELDKALGRHAGYRGTAIFHAGGSYGAPLAASVRGLVQDGAGQPVAGARVKVGERQSATSRCGQFVFRDLPSPRVELEVGGIGIQSITVPVTGLTPGRELEITPIVVRRRS
;
A
#
# COMPACT_ATOMS: atom_id res chain seq x y z
N MET A 1 18.55 4.08 -82.25
CA MET A 1 17.63 4.76 -81.28
C MET A 1 17.56 3.95 -79.99
N PRO A 2 18.07 4.39 -78.88
CA PRO A 2 17.94 3.71 -77.55
C PRO A 2 16.76 4.26 -76.84
N ILE A 3 15.99 3.36 -76.21
CA ILE A 3 14.82 3.60 -75.44
C ILE A 3 15.24 4.01 -73.95
N PRO A 4 14.72 5.09 -73.40
CA PRO A 4 15.07 5.47 -72.01
C PRO A 4 14.33 4.59 -70.97
N ARG A 5 15.06 4.11 -69.99
CA ARG A 5 14.57 3.41 -68.82
C ARG A 5 13.91 4.40 -67.85
N PRO A 6 12.77 4.10 -67.25
CA PRO A 6 12.19 4.95 -66.18
C PRO A 6 12.96 4.77 -64.87
N LEU A 7 13.33 5.91 -64.25
CA LEU A 7 13.81 6.00 -62.88
C LEU A 7 12.66 5.63 -61.90
N ALA A 8 12.85 4.58 -61.13
CA ALA A 8 12.00 4.26 -60.00
C ALA A 8 12.34 5.20 -58.84
N ALA A 9 11.44 6.11 -58.55
CA ALA A 9 11.52 6.94 -57.33
C ALA A 9 11.16 6.08 -56.10
N ILE A 10 12.16 5.82 -55.26
CA ILE A 10 11.95 5.22 -53.93
C ILE A 10 11.40 6.31 -53.02
N VAL A 11 10.10 6.26 -52.76
CA VAL A 11 9.46 7.07 -51.68
C VAL A 11 9.79 6.41 -50.35
N ALA A 12 10.77 6.95 -49.63
CA ALA A 12 11.05 6.59 -48.25
C ALA A 12 9.89 7.11 -47.37
N LEU A 13 9.01 6.21 -46.97
CA LEU A 13 7.97 6.50 -46.00
C LEU A 13 8.65 6.63 -44.63
N VAL A 14 8.98 7.85 -44.23
CA VAL A 14 9.42 8.14 -42.84
C VAL A 14 8.18 8.02 -41.96
N LEU A 15 8.03 6.88 -41.34
CA LEU A 15 7.11 6.70 -40.20
C LEU A 15 7.60 7.58 -39.07
N VAL A 16 7.15 8.83 -39.00
CA VAL A 16 7.21 9.68 -37.82
C VAL A 16 6.23 9.07 -36.83
N GLY A 17 6.71 8.11 -36.07
CA GLY A 17 6.01 7.65 -34.90
C GLY A 17 5.78 8.87 -34.00
N SER A 18 4.53 9.33 -33.94
CA SER A 18 4.11 10.35 -32.98
C SER A 18 4.45 9.85 -31.59
N LEU A 19 5.57 10.29 -31.05
CA LEU A 19 5.86 10.22 -29.62
C LEU A 19 4.71 10.98 -28.94
N ARG A 20 3.69 10.26 -28.50
CA ARG A 20 2.69 10.85 -27.61
C ARG A 20 3.49 11.39 -26.41
N PRO A 21 3.30 12.67 -26.04
CA PRO A 21 3.88 13.16 -24.81
C PRO A 21 3.42 12.19 -23.72
N VAL A 22 4.37 11.66 -22.96
CA VAL A 22 4.06 10.88 -21.76
C VAL A 22 3.18 11.79 -20.92
N ALA A 23 1.88 11.52 -20.90
CA ALA A 23 0.96 12.28 -20.05
C ALA A 23 1.55 12.25 -18.64
N ALA A 24 1.59 13.41 -17.99
CA ALA A 24 2.02 13.46 -16.59
C ALA A 24 1.25 12.37 -15.84
N ALA A 25 1.98 11.48 -15.17
CA ALA A 25 1.35 10.31 -14.58
C ALA A 25 0.33 10.75 -13.54
N ASP A 26 -0.77 10.06 -13.48
CA ASP A 26 -1.80 10.29 -12.49
C ASP A 26 -1.25 9.91 -11.10
N ILE A 27 -1.15 10.90 -10.22
CA ILE A 27 -0.81 10.67 -8.81
C ILE A 27 -2.10 10.31 -8.06
N ALA A 28 -2.05 9.22 -7.29
CA ALA A 28 -3.02 8.93 -6.26
C ALA A 28 -2.44 9.28 -4.88
N ALA A 29 -3.29 9.45 -3.86
CA ALA A 29 -2.84 9.67 -2.49
C ALA A 29 -3.77 9.00 -1.48
N TRP A 30 -3.22 8.44 -0.41
CA TRP A 30 -4.01 8.01 0.75
C TRP A 30 -4.34 9.22 1.62
N VAL A 31 -5.60 9.32 2.03
CA VAL A 31 -6.15 10.39 2.88
C VAL A 31 -6.87 9.75 4.06
N TYR A 32 -6.30 9.90 5.25
CA TYR A 32 -6.84 9.32 6.49
C TYR A 32 -7.72 10.29 7.27
N ASP A 33 -7.66 11.57 6.97
CA ASP A 33 -8.39 12.62 7.67
C ASP A 33 -9.49 13.28 6.83
N LEU A 34 -9.98 12.60 5.80
CA LEU A 34 -11.02 13.13 4.89
C LEU A 34 -12.23 13.73 5.62
N PRO A 35 -12.74 13.15 6.72
CA PRO A 35 -13.85 13.74 7.46
C PRO A 35 -13.58 15.14 8.02
N ARG A 36 -12.31 15.49 8.23
CA ARG A 36 -11.89 16.82 8.70
C ARG A 36 -11.84 17.87 7.58
N TRP A 37 -12.09 17.45 6.33
CA TRP A 37 -12.08 18.34 5.17
C TRP A 37 -13.44 18.98 4.88
N SER A 38 -14.47 18.68 5.68
CA SER A 38 -15.83 19.23 5.51
C SER A 38 -15.88 20.75 5.77
N GLY A 39 -16.84 21.41 5.15
CA GLY A 39 -17.05 22.86 5.26
C GLY A 39 -15.87 23.67 4.67
N ASN A 40 -15.43 24.70 5.39
CA ASN A 40 -14.36 25.60 4.92
C ASN A 40 -12.96 24.95 4.86
N GLN A 41 -12.79 23.74 5.38
CA GLN A 41 -11.50 23.04 5.37
C GLN A 41 -11.13 22.49 3.98
N TYR A 42 -12.08 22.29 3.08
CA TYR A 42 -11.84 21.79 1.74
C TYR A 42 -10.78 22.61 0.99
N GLU A 43 -10.96 23.94 0.93
CA GLU A 43 -10.07 24.83 0.19
C GLU A 43 -8.66 24.90 0.80
N ALA A 44 -8.55 24.72 2.12
CA ALA A 44 -7.28 24.68 2.82
C ALA A 44 -6.55 23.33 2.64
N ARG A 45 -7.27 22.23 2.47
CA ARG A 45 -6.71 20.86 2.45
C ARG A 45 -6.34 20.36 1.06
N VAL A 46 -7.13 20.68 0.03
CA VAL A 46 -6.82 20.22 -1.34
C VAL A 46 -5.42 20.66 -1.80
N PRO A 47 -4.95 21.89 -1.54
CA PRO A 47 -3.59 22.29 -1.88
C PRO A 47 -2.49 21.50 -1.15
N THR A 48 -2.81 20.79 -0.07
CA THR A 48 -1.84 19.92 0.64
C THR A 48 -1.61 18.58 -0.05
N LEU A 49 -2.44 18.24 -1.02
CA LEU A 49 -2.23 17.06 -1.84
C LEU A 49 -1.02 17.23 -2.75
N PRO A 50 -0.29 16.16 -3.07
CA PRO A 50 0.80 16.23 -4.04
C PRO A 50 0.30 16.82 -5.37
N PRO A 51 1.08 17.74 -6.00
CA PRO A 51 0.72 18.28 -7.30
C PRO A 51 0.48 17.18 -8.34
N GLY A 52 -0.59 17.27 -9.10
CA GLY A 52 -0.96 16.25 -10.09
C GLY A 52 -1.82 15.11 -9.53
N THR A 53 -2.26 15.19 -8.28
CA THR A 53 -3.22 14.23 -7.70
C THR A 53 -4.51 14.20 -8.50
N ARG A 54 -4.89 13.00 -8.96
CA ARG A 54 -6.11 12.72 -9.72
C ARG A 54 -7.03 11.72 -9.02
N GLN A 55 -6.52 11.04 -8.02
CA GLN A 55 -7.24 10.03 -7.25
C GLN A 55 -6.85 10.11 -5.79
N VAL A 56 -7.81 9.85 -4.90
CA VAL A 56 -7.53 9.67 -3.47
C VAL A 56 -8.16 8.38 -2.96
N TYR A 57 -7.47 7.68 -2.09
CA TYR A 57 -7.99 6.59 -1.28
C TYR A 57 -8.35 7.18 0.08
N ALA A 58 -9.63 7.43 0.29
CA ALA A 58 -10.12 8.13 1.46
C ALA A 58 -10.57 7.16 2.53
N SER A 59 -9.91 7.18 3.69
CA SER A 59 -10.32 6.39 4.84
C SER A 59 -11.73 6.78 5.31
N LEU A 60 -12.59 5.79 5.41
CA LEU A 60 -13.93 5.93 5.97
C LEU A 60 -14.03 5.25 7.35
N GLU A 61 -12.90 4.96 7.98
CA GLU A 61 -12.83 4.42 9.32
C GLU A 61 -12.24 5.45 10.29
N GLU A 62 -12.84 5.57 11.46
CA GLU A 62 -12.33 6.34 12.59
C GLU A 62 -12.29 5.41 13.83
N GLY A 63 -11.17 4.72 14.01
CA GLY A 63 -11.08 3.62 14.96
C GLY A 63 -12.07 2.50 14.60
N PRO A 64 -12.93 2.05 15.52
CA PRO A 64 -13.90 0.99 15.25
C PRO A 64 -15.12 1.48 14.44
N ARG A 65 -15.30 2.80 14.26
CA ARG A 65 -16.47 3.39 13.63
C ARG A 65 -16.32 3.43 12.12
N PHE A 66 -17.39 3.05 11.43
CA PHE A 66 -17.51 3.28 10.00
C PHE A 66 -18.32 4.56 9.77
N LEU A 67 -17.73 5.53 9.11
CA LEU A 67 -18.28 6.89 9.02
C LEU A 67 -19.61 6.97 8.25
N LEU A 68 -19.86 6.01 7.35
CA LEU A 68 -21.10 5.97 6.59
C LEU A 68 -22.28 5.32 7.35
N ASP A 69 -22.07 4.87 8.57
CA ASP A 69 -23.17 4.41 9.45
C ASP A 69 -23.89 5.58 10.14
N ASP A 70 -23.28 6.77 10.13
CA ASP A 70 -23.88 8.02 10.59
C ASP A 70 -24.39 8.81 9.38
N GLU A 71 -25.72 8.99 9.26
CA GLU A 71 -26.35 9.64 8.10
C GLU A 71 -25.88 11.08 7.88
N PHE A 72 -25.62 11.83 8.95
CA PHE A 72 -25.15 13.21 8.86
C PHE A 72 -23.73 13.24 8.28
N ARG A 73 -22.82 12.41 8.81
CA ARG A 73 -21.45 12.29 8.30
C ARG A 73 -21.42 11.76 6.87
N ALA A 74 -22.25 10.79 6.55
CA ALA A 74 -22.38 10.24 5.21
C ALA A 74 -22.73 11.33 4.19
N GLY A 75 -23.70 12.21 4.53
CA GLY A 75 -24.08 13.34 3.70
C GLY A 75 -22.96 14.37 3.53
N ASP A 76 -22.20 14.66 4.58
CA ASP A 76 -21.04 15.57 4.52
C ASP A 76 -19.93 15.00 3.62
N ILE A 77 -19.60 13.73 3.80
CA ILE A 77 -18.59 13.03 2.99
C ILE A 77 -19.03 13.02 1.52
N GLN A 78 -20.30 12.77 1.24
CA GLN A 78 -20.83 12.72 -0.11
C GLN A 78 -20.69 14.08 -0.81
N ARG A 79 -21.06 15.18 -0.14
CA ARG A 79 -20.85 16.55 -0.66
C ARG A 79 -19.37 16.83 -0.94
N LEU A 80 -18.48 16.37 -0.06
CA LEU A 80 -17.05 16.53 -0.23
C LEU A 80 -16.52 15.74 -1.45
N VAL A 81 -17.01 14.49 -1.65
CA VAL A 81 -16.68 13.67 -2.83
C VAL A 81 -17.09 14.38 -4.12
N GLY A 82 -18.30 14.96 -4.16
CA GLY A 82 -18.77 15.77 -5.29
C GLY A 82 -17.87 16.99 -5.54
N ALA A 83 -17.54 17.73 -4.49
CA ALA A 83 -16.67 18.91 -4.60
C ALA A 83 -15.26 18.58 -5.09
N LEU A 84 -14.65 17.49 -4.60
CA LEU A 84 -13.33 17.02 -5.07
C LEU A 84 -13.35 16.71 -6.57
N ARG A 85 -14.40 16.05 -7.03
CA ARG A 85 -14.55 15.71 -8.44
C ARG A 85 -14.80 16.95 -9.31
N GLU A 86 -15.75 17.80 -8.94
CA GLU A 86 -16.16 18.93 -9.76
C GLU A 86 -15.13 20.06 -9.80
N ARG A 87 -14.57 20.44 -8.63
CA ARG A 87 -13.66 21.57 -8.52
C ARG A 87 -12.22 21.23 -8.80
N SER A 88 -11.80 19.99 -8.54
CA SER A 88 -10.39 19.58 -8.61
C SER A 88 -10.13 18.43 -9.59
N GLY A 89 -11.15 17.82 -10.16
CA GLY A 89 -11.03 16.67 -11.06
C GLY A 89 -10.46 15.43 -10.36
N ILE A 90 -10.64 15.32 -9.03
CA ILE A 90 -10.10 14.24 -8.22
C ILE A 90 -11.14 13.15 -8.03
N ALA A 91 -10.83 11.93 -8.45
CA ALA A 91 -11.62 10.74 -8.19
C ALA A 91 -11.42 10.26 -6.75
N VAL A 92 -12.50 9.97 -6.03
CA VAL A 92 -12.42 9.46 -4.66
C VAL A 92 -12.77 7.98 -4.64
N HIS A 93 -11.86 7.16 -4.13
CA HIS A 93 -12.10 5.77 -3.78
C HIS A 93 -12.34 5.67 -2.28
N ALA A 94 -13.46 5.08 -1.90
CA ALA A 94 -13.78 4.81 -0.50
C ALA A 94 -12.87 3.71 0.04
N MET A 95 -11.98 4.03 0.97
CA MET A 95 -11.18 3.03 1.68
C MET A 95 -12.02 2.53 2.87
N ILE A 96 -12.57 1.32 2.71
CA ILE A 96 -13.60 0.77 3.61
C ILE A 96 -13.12 -0.33 4.53
N LEU A 97 -11.97 -0.93 4.24
CA LEU A 97 -11.41 -2.07 4.99
C LEU A 97 -9.91 -1.83 5.19
N GLN A 98 -9.49 -1.66 6.45
CA GLN A 98 -8.10 -1.38 6.83
C GLN A 98 -7.59 -2.31 7.95
N ASP A 99 -8.39 -3.29 8.36
CA ASP A 99 -8.10 -4.18 9.48
C ASP A 99 -8.10 -5.63 9.02
N THR A 100 -7.18 -6.43 9.54
CA THR A 100 -7.06 -7.86 9.21
C THR A 100 -8.24 -8.72 9.67
N ARG A 101 -9.08 -8.23 10.61
CA ARG A 101 -10.34 -8.91 11.02
C ARG A 101 -11.25 -9.24 9.84
N TRP A 102 -11.19 -8.44 8.77
CA TRP A 102 -12.02 -8.63 7.57
C TRP A 102 -11.68 -9.90 6.79
N LEU A 103 -10.52 -10.51 7.05
CA LEU A 103 -10.18 -11.82 6.50
C LEU A 103 -11.11 -12.91 7.03
N ASP A 104 -11.65 -12.73 8.24
CA ASP A 104 -12.56 -13.66 8.90
C ASP A 104 -14.03 -13.19 8.91
N ASP A 105 -14.28 -11.91 8.56
CA ASP A 105 -15.63 -11.34 8.44
C ASP A 105 -15.92 -10.74 7.05
N PRO A 106 -15.96 -11.54 5.98
CA PRO A 106 -16.32 -11.04 4.66
C PRO A 106 -17.80 -10.65 4.52
N GLY A 107 -18.65 -11.02 5.49
CA GLY A 107 -20.05 -10.60 5.58
C GLY A 107 -20.15 -9.12 5.93
N GLY A 108 -19.55 -8.70 7.03
CA GLY A 108 -19.46 -7.29 7.44
C GLY A 108 -18.76 -6.42 6.40
N ALA A 109 -17.75 -6.95 5.71
CA ALA A 109 -17.12 -6.26 4.60
C ALA A 109 -18.10 -5.92 3.47
N ARG A 110 -18.99 -6.84 3.12
CA ARG A 110 -20.05 -6.62 2.13
C ARG A 110 -21.07 -5.58 2.58
N GLU A 111 -21.39 -5.54 3.86
CA GLU A 111 -22.31 -4.53 4.42
C GLU A 111 -21.71 -3.13 4.26
N ARG A 112 -20.43 -2.94 4.53
CA ARG A 112 -19.74 -1.66 4.28
C ARG A 112 -19.76 -1.26 2.80
N LEU A 113 -19.47 -2.20 1.90
CA LEU A 113 -19.61 -1.95 0.46
C LEU A 113 -21.05 -1.55 0.09
N ALA A 114 -22.06 -2.20 0.67
CA ALA A 114 -23.45 -1.89 0.42
C ALA A 114 -23.82 -0.45 0.81
N ARG A 115 -23.22 0.11 1.88
CA ARG A 115 -23.37 1.53 2.24
C ARG A 115 -22.82 2.47 1.15
N VAL A 116 -21.61 2.20 0.65
CA VAL A 116 -21.03 2.97 -0.47
C VAL A 116 -21.92 2.91 -1.70
N LEU A 117 -22.38 1.71 -2.06
CA LEU A 117 -23.29 1.52 -3.21
C LEU A 117 -24.64 2.25 -3.04
N ALA A 118 -25.16 2.28 -1.82
CA ALA A 118 -26.41 3.01 -1.52
C ALA A 118 -26.23 4.52 -1.70
N LEU A 119 -25.13 5.09 -1.19
CA LEU A 119 -24.82 6.51 -1.38
C LEU A 119 -24.62 6.85 -2.86
N ASN A 120 -23.88 6.05 -3.60
CA ASN A 120 -23.68 6.27 -5.03
C ASN A 120 -24.99 6.25 -5.83
N ARG A 121 -25.97 5.43 -5.42
CA ARG A 121 -27.30 5.43 -6.04
C ARG A 121 -28.12 6.66 -5.67
N TYR A 122 -28.01 7.12 -4.43
CA TYR A 122 -28.76 8.27 -3.92
C TYR A 122 -28.33 9.58 -4.60
N ALA A 123 -27.02 9.81 -4.74
CA ALA A 123 -26.47 11.00 -5.41
C ALA A 123 -25.35 10.62 -6.40
N PRO A 124 -25.72 10.23 -7.63
CA PRO A 124 -24.74 9.80 -8.66
C PRO A 124 -23.68 10.84 -8.99
N ASP A 125 -24.06 12.12 -8.90
CA ASP A 125 -23.13 13.24 -9.14
C ASP A 125 -22.08 13.43 -8.04
N GLN A 126 -22.30 12.84 -6.89
CA GLN A 126 -21.39 12.84 -5.74
C GLN A 126 -20.87 11.43 -5.43
N ALA A 127 -20.88 10.55 -6.42
CA ALA A 127 -20.53 9.15 -6.25
C ALA A 127 -19.02 8.93 -6.06
N PHE A 128 -18.68 8.00 -5.19
CA PHE A 128 -17.33 7.44 -5.17
C PHE A 128 -17.02 6.77 -6.51
N ALA A 129 -15.80 6.96 -7.01
CA ALA A 129 -15.33 6.35 -8.24
C ALA A 129 -14.90 4.88 -8.05
N GLY A 130 -14.57 4.52 -6.82
CA GLY A 130 -14.10 3.18 -6.49
C GLY A 130 -14.17 2.88 -5.00
N VAL A 131 -13.76 1.66 -4.69
CA VAL A 131 -13.51 1.15 -3.34
C VAL A 131 -12.06 0.70 -3.25
N HIS A 132 -11.42 1.00 -2.15
CA HIS A 132 -10.05 0.57 -1.84
C HIS A 132 -10.03 -0.34 -0.62
N VAL A 133 -9.26 -1.41 -0.70
CA VAL A 133 -9.06 -2.39 0.37
C VAL A 133 -7.59 -2.36 0.77
N ASP A 134 -7.34 -2.12 2.06
CA ASP A 134 -6.01 -2.01 2.66
C ASP A 134 -5.88 -3.03 3.81
N VAL A 135 -6.17 -4.28 3.50
CA VAL A 135 -6.10 -5.41 4.45
C VAL A 135 -4.77 -6.12 4.27
N GLU A 136 -3.96 -6.12 5.31
CA GLU A 136 -2.56 -6.52 5.29
C GLU A 136 -2.31 -7.84 6.06
N PRO A 137 -2.59 -9.01 5.47
CA PRO A 137 -2.41 -10.30 6.15
C PRO A 137 -0.96 -10.57 6.59
N HIS A 138 0.01 -9.91 5.96
CA HIS A 138 1.42 -10.04 6.29
C HIS A 138 1.82 -9.39 7.62
N THR A 139 0.92 -8.63 8.23
CA THR A 139 1.11 -8.06 9.58
C THR A 139 0.66 -9.01 10.70
N LEU A 140 0.02 -10.12 10.35
CA LEU A 140 -0.44 -11.11 11.32
C LEU A 140 0.70 -12.01 11.82
N GLU A 141 0.60 -12.41 13.07
CA GLU A 141 1.54 -13.35 13.68
C GLU A 141 1.60 -14.70 12.93
N ASP A 142 0.49 -15.15 12.38
CA ASP A 142 0.42 -16.35 11.53
C ASP A 142 1.24 -16.23 10.26
N TRP A 143 1.38 -15.02 9.72
CA TRP A 143 2.27 -14.78 8.59
C TRP A 143 3.74 -14.81 9.02
N GLU A 144 4.04 -14.17 10.13
CA GLU A 144 5.41 -14.04 10.64
C GLU A 144 5.95 -15.37 11.14
N CYS A 145 5.17 -16.07 11.97
CA CYS A 145 5.57 -17.30 12.64
C CYS A 145 5.17 -18.57 11.90
N GLY A 146 4.33 -18.45 10.89
CA GLY A 146 3.83 -19.57 10.09
C GLY A 146 4.76 -19.93 8.93
N GLY A 147 4.61 -21.15 8.43
CA GLY A 147 5.23 -21.62 7.21
C GLY A 147 4.44 -21.23 5.94
N ILE A 148 4.81 -21.85 4.83
CA ILE A 148 4.12 -21.66 3.55
C ILE A 148 2.62 -22.00 3.62
N PRO A 149 2.16 -23.04 4.32
CA PRO A 149 0.73 -23.35 4.43
C PRO A 149 -0.08 -22.24 5.09
N GLU A 150 0.42 -21.67 6.19
CA GLU A 150 -0.25 -20.58 6.93
C GLU A 150 -0.33 -19.31 6.08
N ARG A 151 0.78 -18.91 5.45
CA ARG A 151 0.85 -17.76 4.54
C ARG A 151 -0.09 -17.94 3.35
N ARG A 152 -0.13 -19.15 2.76
CA ARG A 152 -1.08 -19.50 1.69
C ARG A 152 -2.51 -19.33 2.16
N GLY A 153 -2.85 -19.83 3.34
CA GLY A 153 -4.19 -19.68 3.93
C GLY A 153 -4.60 -18.22 4.07
N LEU A 154 -3.69 -17.36 4.51
CA LEU A 154 -3.94 -15.91 4.64
C LEU A 154 -4.13 -15.23 3.28
N VAL A 155 -3.32 -15.58 2.27
CA VAL A 155 -3.50 -15.08 0.90
C VAL A 155 -4.84 -15.52 0.33
N GLN A 156 -5.25 -16.77 0.53
CA GLN A 156 -6.55 -17.28 0.09
C GLN A 156 -7.72 -16.57 0.77
N LYS A 157 -7.62 -16.26 2.07
CA LYS A 157 -8.62 -15.45 2.78
C LYS A 157 -8.77 -14.06 2.15
N LEU A 158 -7.64 -13.39 1.87
CA LEU A 158 -7.65 -12.08 1.21
C LEU A 158 -8.29 -12.16 -0.18
N GLN A 159 -7.93 -13.16 -1.00
CA GLN A 159 -8.55 -13.34 -2.31
C GLN A 159 -10.05 -13.63 -2.22
N THR A 160 -10.46 -14.43 -1.24
CA THR A 160 -11.89 -14.69 -0.99
C THR A 160 -12.64 -13.43 -0.64
N LEU A 161 -12.07 -12.58 0.22
CA LEU A 161 -12.62 -11.28 0.56
C LEU A 161 -12.80 -10.41 -0.69
N LEU A 162 -11.73 -10.24 -1.48
CA LEU A 162 -11.76 -9.43 -2.71
C LEU A 162 -12.76 -9.96 -3.73
N THR A 163 -12.84 -11.27 -3.91
CA THR A 163 -13.79 -11.90 -4.83
C THR A 163 -15.25 -11.65 -4.40
N ARG A 164 -15.54 -11.72 -3.11
CA ARG A 164 -16.87 -11.42 -2.57
C ARG A 164 -17.26 -9.96 -2.75
N LEU A 165 -16.30 -9.03 -2.58
CA LEU A 165 -16.55 -7.62 -2.85
C LEU A 165 -16.77 -7.37 -4.34
N ALA A 166 -15.91 -7.92 -5.21
CA ALA A 166 -16.03 -7.78 -6.66
C ALA A 166 -17.38 -8.28 -7.19
N SER A 167 -17.86 -9.42 -6.68
CA SER A 167 -19.15 -9.99 -7.07
C SER A 167 -20.36 -9.18 -6.58
N ALA A 168 -20.19 -8.38 -5.53
CA ALA A 168 -21.23 -7.52 -5.01
C ALA A 168 -21.30 -6.13 -5.71
N ILE A 169 -20.27 -5.76 -6.47
CA ILE A 169 -20.26 -4.52 -7.28
C ILE A 169 -21.10 -4.76 -8.54
N PRO A 170 -22.17 -3.98 -8.76
CA PRO A 170 -22.99 -4.11 -9.96
C PRO A 170 -22.19 -3.85 -11.24
N PRO A 171 -22.57 -4.49 -12.36
CA PRO A 171 -22.01 -4.15 -13.67
C PRO A 171 -22.35 -2.69 -14.03
N PRO A 172 -21.63 -2.07 -14.99
CA PRO A 172 -21.94 -0.71 -15.43
C PRO A 172 -23.41 -0.58 -15.83
N GLY A 173 -24.05 0.47 -15.32
CA GLY A 173 -25.46 0.74 -15.67
C GLY A 173 -25.61 1.16 -17.12
N LYS A 174 -26.80 0.89 -17.72
CA LYS A 174 -27.12 1.28 -19.10
C LYS A 174 -27.09 2.80 -19.31
N ASN A 175 -27.17 3.59 -18.25
CA ASN A 175 -27.24 5.06 -18.28
C ASN A 175 -25.87 5.75 -18.20
N GLY A 176 -24.76 5.07 -18.52
CA GLY A 176 -23.43 5.68 -18.61
C GLY A 176 -22.74 5.93 -17.27
N GLY A 177 -23.32 5.54 -16.14
CA GLY A 177 -22.65 5.50 -14.85
C GLY A 177 -21.50 4.49 -14.90
N GLY A 178 -20.27 4.94 -14.69
CA GLY A 178 -19.10 4.04 -14.64
C GLY A 178 -19.28 2.96 -13.55
N ARG A 179 -18.75 1.76 -13.80
CA ARG A 179 -18.66 0.73 -12.77
C ARG A 179 -17.79 1.23 -11.62
N LEU A 180 -18.23 1.03 -10.39
CA LEU A 180 -17.41 1.23 -9.21
C LEU A 180 -16.14 0.36 -9.32
N ARG A 181 -14.96 0.98 -9.26
CA ARG A 181 -13.69 0.24 -9.36
C ARG A 181 -13.32 -0.35 -8.02
N LEU A 182 -12.73 -1.54 -8.03
CA LEU A 182 -12.16 -2.17 -6.83
C LEU A 182 -10.64 -2.15 -6.92
N SER A 183 -9.98 -1.59 -5.91
CA SER A 183 -8.53 -1.59 -5.79
C SER A 183 -8.09 -2.20 -4.46
N ALA A 184 -6.88 -2.76 -4.40
CA ALA A 184 -6.31 -3.32 -3.19
C ALA A 184 -4.85 -2.89 -3.02
N ALA A 185 -4.47 -2.53 -1.79
CA ALA A 185 -3.08 -2.38 -1.39
C ALA A 185 -2.45 -3.76 -1.18
N LEU A 186 -1.27 -3.96 -1.74
CA LEU A 186 -0.48 -5.19 -1.58
C LEU A 186 0.99 -4.83 -1.36
N PRO A 187 1.74 -5.60 -0.56
CA PRO A 187 3.17 -5.40 -0.45
C PRO A 187 3.85 -5.65 -1.81
N TRP A 188 4.83 -4.83 -2.15
CA TRP A 188 5.52 -4.89 -3.46
C TRP A 188 6.12 -6.27 -3.76
N TRP A 189 6.55 -6.98 -2.74
CA TRP A 189 7.17 -8.31 -2.85
C TRP A 189 6.16 -9.45 -2.97
N ILE A 190 4.84 -9.20 -2.94
CA ILE A 190 3.81 -10.24 -2.97
C ILE A 190 4.00 -11.20 -4.16
N GLY A 191 4.37 -10.66 -5.31
CA GLY A 191 4.59 -11.44 -6.53
C GLY A 191 5.77 -12.42 -6.44
N SER A 192 6.78 -12.13 -5.61
CA SER A 192 7.93 -13.02 -5.42
C SER A 192 7.56 -14.33 -4.74
N LEU A 193 6.46 -14.34 -3.97
CA LEU A 193 5.95 -15.54 -3.32
C LEU A 193 5.25 -16.50 -4.28
N SER A 194 4.96 -16.10 -5.51
CA SER A 194 4.15 -16.89 -6.45
C SER A 194 4.76 -18.24 -6.84
N ALA A 195 6.06 -18.41 -6.65
CA ALA A 195 6.73 -19.70 -6.86
C ALA A 195 6.32 -20.74 -5.81
N GLU A 196 6.11 -20.31 -4.56
CA GLU A 196 5.77 -21.17 -3.41
C GLU A 196 4.27 -21.10 -3.08
N ILE A 197 3.66 -19.94 -3.33
CA ILE A 197 2.24 -19.63 -3.10
C ILE A 197 1.65 -19.11 -4.42
N PRO A 198 1.19 -19.96 -5.34
CA PRO A 198 0.67 -19.54 -6.65
C PRO A 198 -0.49 -18.54 -6.55
N GLU A 199 -1.22 -18.56 -5.46
CA GLU A 199 -2.28 -17.61 -5.15
C GLU A 199 -1.75 -16.19 -4.95
N ALA A 200 -0.48 -15.99 -4.55
CA ALA A 200 0.14 -14.68 -4.37
C ALA A 200 0.49 -14.00 -5.71
N SER A 201 0.28 -14.66 -6.83
CA SER A 201 0.49 -14.07 -8.16
C SER A 201 -0.41 -12.84 -8.38
N PRO A 202 0.11 -11.71 -8.89
CA PRO A 202 -0.69 -10.53 -9.25
C PRO A 202 -1.86 -10.87 -10.18
N ARG A 203 -1.69 -11.82 -11.09
CA ARG A 203 -2.75 -12.30 -11.99
C ARG A 203 -3.97 -12.81 -11.22
N ARG A 204 -3.76 -13.54 -10.12
CA ARG A 204 -4.85 -14.03 -9.28
C ARG A 204 -5.61 -12.91 -8.59
N PHE A 205 -4.92 -11.89 -8.11
CA PHE A 205 -5.58 -10.71 -7.56
C PHE A 205 -6.39 -9.97 -8.63
N PHE A 206 -5.88 -9.88 -9.86
CA PHE A 206 -6.61 -9.27 -10.96
C PHE A 206 -7.88 -10.02 -11.39
N GLU A 207 -8.12 -11.21 -10.94
CA GLU A 207 -9.42 -11.88 -11.13
C GLU A 207 -10.54 -11.11 -10.41
N SER A 208 -10.22 -10.41 -9.32
CA SER A 208 -11.19 -9.68 -8.50
C SER A 208 -11.02 -8.15 -8.57
N VAL A 209 -9.78 -7.62 -8.56
CA VAL A 209 -9.56 -6.17 -8.49
C VAL A 209 -9.30 -5.56 -9.87
N ASP A 210 -9.57 -4.27 -10.01
CA ASP A 210 -9.29 -3.48 -11.21
C ASP A 210 -7.90 -2.81 -11.14
N GLU A 211 -7.42 -2.57 -9.90
CA GLU A 211 -6.15 -1.91 -9.66
C GLU A 211 -5.47 -2.51 -8.41
N ILE A 212 -4.18 -2.79 -8.53
CA ILE A 212 -3.31 -3.14 -7.41
C ILE A 212 -2.45 -1.90 -7.08
N VAL A 213 -2.39 -1.54 -5.79
CA VAL A 213 -1.48 -0.50 -5.30
C VAL A 213 -0.38 -1.18 -4.50
N LEU A 214 0.83 -1.20 -5.04
CA LEU A 214 1.97 -1.82 -4.40
C LEU A 214 2.52 -0.90 -3.31
N MET A 215 2.53 -1.31 -2.08
CA MET A 215 3.18 -0.62 -0.98
C MET A 215 4.69 -0.81 -1.09
N ALA A 216 5.37 0.10 -1.79
CA ALA A 216 6.80 0.04 -2.05
C ALA A 216 7.61 0.89 -1.06
N TYR A 217 7.22 0.83 0.21
CA TYR A 217 7.78 1.56 1.34
C TYR A 217 7.77 0.71 2.62
N GLY A 218 8.50 1.15 3.63
CA GLY A 218 8.50 0.51 4.96
C GLY A 218 9.13 -0.88 5.01
N ASP A 219 9.95 -1.25 4.04
CA ASP A 219 10.53 -2.58 3.93
C ASP A 219 11.65 -2.79 4.95
N PRO A 220 11.59 -3.87 5.75
CA PRO A 220 12.64 -4.23 6.71
C PRO A 220 13.97 -4.62 6.07
N GLY A 221 14.22 -4.62 4.93
CA GLY A 221 15.51 -5.04 4.30
C GLY A 221 16.18 -4.00 3.45
N GLY A 222 15.61 -2.84 3.38
CA GLY A 222 16.26 -1.90 2.55
C GLY A 222 15.45 -0.67 2.27
N PRO A 223 15.90 0.40 2.84
CA PRO A 223 15.21 1.64 2.65
C PRO A 223 15.30 2.06 1.20
N LEU A 224 14.21 2.52 0.76
CA LEU A 224 14.19 3.60 -0.19
C LEU A 224 14.63 4.92 0.49
N VAL A 225 15.04 4.87 1.76
CA VAL A 225 15.58 6.01 2.50
C VAL A 225 16.84 6.51 1.82
N GLY A 226 16.70 7.58 1.07
CA GLY A 226 17.76 8.08 0.19
C GLY A 226 18.06 7.09 -0.96
N GLY A 227 17.30 6.01 -1.08
CA GLY A 227 17.40 5.05 -2.16
C GLY A 227 16.93 5.68 -3.46
N SER A 228 17.72 5.54 -4.49
CA SER A 228 17.34 6.00 -5.81
C SER A 228 16.12 5.21 -6.28
N ALA A 229 15.20 5.86 -6.99
CA ALA A 229 14.13 5.20 -7.73
C ALA A 229 14.63 4.00 -8.55
N ARG A 230 15.91 3.98 -8.91
CA ARG A 230 16.60 2.88 -9.59
C ARG A 230 16.61 1.58 -8.80
N ALA A 231 16.85 1.60 -7.48
CA ALA A 231 16.85 0.39 -6.65
C ALA A 231 15.43 -0.18 -6.53
N LEU A 232 14.42 0.69 -6.40
CA LEU A 232 13.01 0.29 -6.44
C LEU A 232 12.64 -0.32 -7.79
N LEU A 233 13.03 0.33 -8.89
CA LEU A 233 12.79 -0.16 -10.23
C LEU A 233 13.34 -1.56 -10.45
N GLN A 234 14.59 -1.81 -10.02
CA GLN A 234 15.19 -3.13 -10.12
C GLN A 234 14.37 -4.19 -9.39
N ARG A 235 13.93 -3.91 -8.15
CA ARG A 235 13.09 -4.82 -7.36
C ARG A 235 11.75 -5.09 -8.01
N LEU A 236 11.09 -4.06 -8.54
CA LEU A 236 9.81 -4.20 -9.24
C LEU A 236 9.95 -4.99 -10.55
N GLU A 237 11.08 -4.85 -11.25
CA GLU A 237 11.38 -5.64 -12.44
C GLU A 237 11.67 -7.10 -12.09
N ASP A 238 12.45 -7.35 -11.03
CA ASP A 238 12.75 -8.70 -10.52
C ASP A 238 11.49 -9.44 -10.08
N ALA A 239 10.53 -8.74 -9.47
CA ALA A 239 9.24 -9.27 -9.08
C ALA A 239 8.30 -9.61 -10.25
N ARG A 240 8.66 -9.25 -11.50
CA ARG A 240 7.92 -9.57 -12.75
C ARG A 240 6.45 -9.17 -12.75
N LEU A 241 6.09 -8.18 -11.94
CA LEU A 241 4.70 -7.79 -11.67
C LEU A 241 3.92 -7.33 -12.91
N TRP A 242 4.62 -6.80 -13.92
CA TRP A 242 4.04 -6.19 -15.11
C TRP A 242 3.63 -7.17 -16.20
N ARG A 243 4.15 -8.41 -16.18
CA ARG A 243 3.99 -9.38 -17.29
C ARG A 243 2.55 -9.84 -17.49
N ASP A 244 1.79 -9.92 -16.40
CA ASP A 244 0.48 -10.56 -16.38
C ASP A 244 -0.65 -9.60 -16.02
N VAL A 245 -0.47 -8.28 -16.29
CA VAL A 245 -1.53 -7.29 -16.07
C VAL A 245 -2.57 -7.38 -17.18
N PRO A 246 -3.82 -7.78 -16.90
CA PRO A 246 -4.85 -7.89 -17.92
C PRO A 246 -5.22 -6.52 -18.52
N ALA A 247 -5.74 -6.53 -19.75
CA ALA A 247 -6.24 -5.31 -20.38
C ALA A 247 -7.30 -4.61 -19.52
N GLY A 248 -7.19 -3.29 -19.39
CA GLY A 248 -8.11 -2.47 -18.58
C GLY A 248 -7.80 -2.44 -17.08
N LYS A 249 -6.93 -3.32 -16.58
CA LYS A 249 -6.47 -3.37 -15.20
C LYS A 249 -5.11 -2.67 -15.04
N GLY A 250 -4.66 -2.43 -13.80
CA GLY A 250 -3.40 -1.72 -13.63
C GLY A 250 -2.77 -1.82 -12.25
N ILE A 251 -1.52 -1.37 -12.21
CA ILE A 251 -0.70 -1.32 -11.00
C ILE A 251 -0.25 0.12 -10.77
N ARG A 252 -0.40 0.60 -9.54
CA ARG A 252 0.25 1.80 -9.03
C ARG A 252 1.38 1.43 -8.09
N VAL A 253 2.41 2.28 -8.05
CA VAL A 253 3.53 2.13 -7.12
C VAL A 253 3.35 3.10 -5.97
N GLY A 254 3.18 2.58 -4.77
CA GLY A 254 3.06 3.35 -3.54
C GLY A 254 4.43 3.83 -3.05
N LEU A 255 4.54 5.11 -2.71
CA LEU A 255 5.70 5.74 -2.08
C LEU A 255 5.26 6.44 -0.81
N ALA A 256 6.08 6.42 0.24
CA ALA A 256 5.75 7.08 1.50
C ALA A 256 6.49 8.42 1.68
N THR A 257 5.77 9.46 2.11
CA THR A 257 6.35 10.80 2.29
C THR A 257 7.51 10.81 3.27
N TYR A 258 7.44 10.01 4.34
CA TYR A 258 8.46 9.97 5.38
C TYR A 258 9.80 9.38 4.92
N GLU A 259 9.84 8.73 3.75
CA GLU A 259 11.08 8.19 3.18
C GLU A 259 11.87 9.23 2.35
N TYR A 260 11.34 10.41 2.16
CA TYR A 260 11.95 11.48 1.36
C TYR A 260 12.24 12.72 2.21
N ALA A 261 13.39 13.35 1.95
CA ALA A 261 13.80 14.56 2.67
C ALA A 261 12.87 15.75 2.40
N SER A 262 12.26 15.78 1.22
CA SER A 262 11.36 16.86 0.82
C SER A 262 10.29 16.37 -0.18
N ALA A 263 9.26 17.19 -0.37
CA ALA A 263 8.29 16.99 -1.44
C ALA A 263 8.95 17.03 -2.84
N GLY A 264 10.00 17.80 -3.01
CA GLY A 264 10.78 17.87 -4.25
C GLY A 264 11.45 16.55 -4.58
N ASP A 265 12.05 15.88 -3.58
CA ASP A 265 12.72 14.59 -3.75
C ASP A 265 11.70 13.49 -4.06
N LEU A 266 10.56 13.47 -3.35
CA LEU A 266 9.45 12.56 -3.65
C LEU A 266 8.96 12.72 -5.09
N LEU A 267 8.71 13.95 -5.53
CA LEU A 267 8.25 14.21 -6.90
C LEU A 267 9.32 13.90 -7.96
N ALA A 268 10.61 13.99 -7.61
CA ALA A 268 11.69 13.53 -8.48
C ALA A 268 11.64 12.02 -8.64
N ALA A 269 11.45 11.25 -7.56
CA ALA A 269 11.29 9.80 -7.61
C ALA A 269 10.05 9.39 -8.42
N VAL A 270 8.92 10.09 -8.26
CA VAL A 270 7.72 9.88 -9.07
C VAL A 270 8.03 10.01 -10.56
N ARG A 271 8.71 11.09 -10.97
CA ARG A 271 9.08 11.30 -12.39
C ARG A 271 10.00 10.21 -12.94
N GLU A 272 10.94 9.73 -12.14
CA GLU A 272 11.83 8.62 -12.54
C GLU A 272 11.05 7.32 -12.74
N LEU A 273 10.12 7.00 -11.82
CA LEU A 273 9.24 5.84 -11.95
C LEU A 273 8.36 5.94 -13.20
N ASP A 274 7.75 7.09 -13.45
CA ASP A 274 6.91 7.33 -14.61
C ASP A 274 7.69 7.16 -15.91
N LYS A 275 8.90 7.70 -15.97
CA LYS A 275 9.79 7.54 -17.11
C LYS A 275 10.15 6.08 -17.38
N ALA A 276 10.42 5.32 -16.32
CA ALA A 276 10.85 3.93 -16.45
C ALA A 276 9.67 2.98 -16.71
N LEU A 277 8.55 3.17 -15.97
CA LEU A 277 7.41 2.26 -15.96
C LEU A 277 6.31 2.64 -16.95
N GLY A 278 6.27 3.89 -17.43
CA GLY A 278 5.25 4.38 -18.35
C GLY A 278 5.16 3.62 -19.68
N ARG A 279 6.20 2.83 -20.02
CA ARG A 279 6.18 1.90 -21.15
C ARG A 279 5.28 0.67 -20.94
N HIS A 280 4.94 0.35 -19.69
CA HIS A 280 4.11 -0.80 -19.37
C HIS A 280 2.63 -0.40 -19.43
N ALA A 281 1.86 -1.07 -20.28
CA ALA A 281 0.43 -0.78 -20.47
C ALA A 281 -0.40 -0.89 -19.19
N GLY A 282 0.06 -1.68 -18.21
CA GLY A 282 -0.58 -1.83 -16.89
C GLY A 282 -0.16 -0.79 -15.86
N TYR A 283 0.83 0.07 -16.13
CA TYR A 283 1.23 1.11 -15.18
C TYR A 283 0.19 2.23 -15.11
N ARG A 284 -0.25 2.59 -13.91
CA ARG A 284 -1.27 3.60 -13.63
C ARG A 284 -0.73 4.82 -12.86
N GLY A 285 0.58 4.93 -12.73
CA GLY A 285 1.21 6.02 -11.97
C GLY A 285 1.57 5.64 -10.54
N THR A 286 1.74 6.65 -9.71
CA THR A 286 2.23 6.51 -8.34
C THR A 286 1.12 6.82 -7.34
N ALA A 287 1.16 6.20 -6.18
CA ALA A 287 0.32 6.52 -5.03
C ALA A 287 1.18 7.02 -3.87
N ILE A 288 0.79 8.11 -3.20
CA ILE A 288 1.56 8.71 -2.11
C ILE A 288 0.94 8.37 -0.76
N PHE A 289 1.69 7.70 0.08
CA PHE A 289 1.37 7.42 1.47
C PHE A 289 2.09 8.43 2.36
N HIS A 290 1.40 9.28 3.16
CA HIS A 290 0.03 9.69 2.98
C HIS A 290 -0.04 11.21 2.75
N ALA A 291 -1.14 11.68 2.22
CA ALA A 291 -1.38 13.12 2.06
C ALA A 291 -1.39 13.81 3.43
N GLY A 292 -0.63 14.91 3.55
CA GLY A 292 -0.43 15.60 4.84
C GLY A 292 0.62 14.95 5.75
N GLY A 293 1.30 13.89 5.29
CA GLY A 293 2.44 13.30 5.99
C GLY A 293 3.64 14.25 6.07
N SER A 294 4.47 14.07 7.09
CA SER A 294 5.72 14.82 7.25
C SER A 294 6.78 14.34 6.27
N TYR A 295 7.56 15.27 5.75
CA TYR A 295 8.79 15.02 5.00
C TYR A 295 9.98 15.20 5.93
N GLY A 296 11.06 14.45 5.68
CA GLY A 296 12.33 14.66 6.39
C GLY A 296 12.24 14.44 7.90
N ALA A 297 11.19 13.81 8.40
CA ALA A 297 11.25 13.26 9.74
C ALA A 297 12.50 12.38 9.79
N PRO A 298 13.40 12.54 10.78
CA PRO A 298 14.50 11.62 10.92
C PRO A 298 13.89 10.23 10.99
N LEU A 299 14.15 9.45 9.96
CA LEU A 299 13.65 8.08 9.92
C LEU A 299 14.20 7.39 11.14
N ALA A 300 13.32 7.11 12.06
CA ALA A 300 13.71 6.45 13.27
C ALA A 300 14.22 5.05 12.92
N ALA A 301 15.21 4.58 13.62
CA ALA A 301 15.71 3.22 13.46
C ALA A 301 14.69 2.21 13.98
N SER A 302 14.74 1.00 13.47
CA SER A 302 13.96 -0.12 13.99
C SER A 302 14.90 -1.24 14.44
N VAL A 303 14.48 -2.04 15.40
CA VAL A 303 15.16 -3.26 15.81
C VAL A 303 14.19 -4.43 15.79
N ARG A 304 14.64 -5.51 15.20
CA ARG A 304 13.97 -6.82 15.22
C ARG A 304 14.86 -7.83 15.93
N GLY A 305 14.27 -8.73 16.69
CA GLY A 305 15.02 -9.77 17.36
C GLY A 305 14.17 -10.99 17.71
N LEU A 306 14.87 -12.04 18.11
CA LEU A 306 14.29 -13.29 18.57
C LEU A 306 14.71 -13.54 20.03
N VAL A 307 13.76 -13.91 20.87
CA VAL A 307 14.03 -14.39 22.22
C VAL A 307 13.88 -15.92 22.24
N GLN A 308 14.93 -16.60 22.69
CA GLN A 308 14.94 -18.06 22.80
C GLN A 308 15.48 -18.50 24.17
N ASP A 309 15.15 -19.71 24.59
CA ASP A 309 15.74 -20.31 25.79
C ASP A 309 17.11 -20.94 25.52
N GLY A 310 17.74 -21.51 26.56
CA GLY A 310 19.06 -22.14 26.42
C GLY A 310 19.12 -23.38 25.52
N ALA A 311 17.96 -23.93 25.14
CA ALA A 311 17.82 -25.03 24.19
C ALA A 311 17.54 -24.52 22.75
N GLY A 312 17.54 -23.20 22.55
CA GLY A 312 17.23 -22.58 21.25
C GLY A 312 15.74 -22.56 20.92
N GLN A 313 14.85 -22.88 21.87
CA GLN A 313 13.42 -22.83 21.62
C GLN A 313 12.89 -21.39 21.76
N PRO A 314 12.00 -20.92 20.87
CA PRO A 314 11.42 -19.60 20.97
C PRO A 314 10.66 -19.41 22.27
N VAL A 315 10.77 -18.23 22.85
CA VAL A 315 10.07 -17.86 24.10
C VAL A 315 8.94 -16.90 23.74
N ALA A 316 7.71 -17.42 23.70
CA ALA A 316 6.52 -16.65 23.48
C ALA A 316 6.14 -15.81 24.72
N GLY A 317 5.59 -14.60 24.52
CA GLY A 317 5.11 -13.75 25.60
C GLY A 317 6.20 -13.17 26.51
N ALA A 318 7.49 -13.32 26.15
CA ALA A 318 8.55 -12.61 26.86
C ALA A 318 8.35 -11.10 26.68
N ARG A 319 8.45 -10.37 27.81
CA ARG A 319 8.37 -8.91 27.78
C ARG A 319 9.71 -8.34 27.33
N VAL A 320 9.67 -7.58 26.26
CA VAL A 320 10.82 -6.78 25.79
C VAL A 320 10.49 -5.32 25.98
N LYS A 321 11.44 -4.54 26.54
CA LYS A 321 11.24 -3.12 26.84
C LYS A 321 12.40 -2.31 26.31
N VAL A 322 12.09 -1.11 25.79
CA VAL A 322 13.05 -0.08 25.36
C VAL A 322 12.59 1.25 25.93
N GLY A 323 13.28 1.78 26.93
CA GLY A 323 12.81 2.98 27.66
C GLY A 323 11.43 2.74 28.26
N GLU A 324 10.48 3.61 27.93
CA GLU A 324 9.07 3.48 28.38
C GLU A 324 8.21 2.53 27.51
N ARG A 325 8.73 2.10 26.36
CA ARG A 325 7.98 1.26 25.42
C ARG A 325 8.19 -0.20 25.75
N GLN A 326 7.12 -0.98 25.63
CA GLN A 326 7.19 -2.43 25.82
C GLN A 326 6.39 -3.19 24.78
N SER A 327 6.82 -4.40 24.47
CA SER A 327 6.15 -5.38 23.62
C SER A 327 6.29 -6.77 24.24
N ALA A 328 5.41 -7.67 23.87
CA ALA A 328 5.58 -9.09 24.14
C ALA A 328 6.12 -9.78 22.86
N THR A 329 6.95 -10.81 23.04
CA THR A 329 7.36 -11.63 21.92
C THR A 329 6.19 -12.44 21.37
N SER A 330 6.17 -12.62 20.04
CA SER A 330 5.23 -13.48 19.34
C SER A 330 5.39 -14.96 19.76
N ARG A 331 4.51 -15.83 19.29
CA ARG A 331 4.61 -17.28 19.55
C ARG A 331 5.91 -17.90 19.02
N CYS A 332 6.55 -17.31 18.03
CA CYS A 332 7.88 -17.71 17.55
C CYS A 332 9.02 -16.92 18.19
N GLY A 333 8.77 -16.24 19.30
CA GLY A 333 9.77 -15.53 20.07
C GLY A 333 10.23 -14.21 19.48
N GLN A 334 9.63 -13.73 18.40
CA GLN A 334 10.02 -12.50 17.71
C GLN A 334 9.46 -11.26 18.36
N PHE A 335 10.20 -10.16 18.23
CA PHE A 335 9.74 -8.82 18.60
C PHE A 335 10.26 -7.78 17.61
N VAL A 336 9.55 -6.65 17.49
CA VAL A 336 9.96 -5.50 16.68
C VAL A 336 9.69 -4.23 17.47
N PHE A 337 10.68 -3.35 17.53
CA PHE A 337 10.51 -1.96 17.94
C PHE A 337 10.82 -1.05 16.76
N ARG A 338 9.87 -0.22 16.41
CA ARG A 338 10.01 0.81 15.37
C ARG A 338 10.18 2.16 16.02
N ASP A 339 10.59 3.16 15.25
CA ASP A 339 10.70 4.56 15.68
C ASP A 339 11.59 4.76 16.91
N LEU A 340 12.78 4.15 16.87
CA LEU A 340 13.78 4.29 17.92
C LEU A 340 14.62 5.56 17.68
N PRO A 341 14.70 6.47 18.67
CA PRO A 341 15.25 7.81 18.47
C PRO A 341 16.78 7.86 18.48
N SER A 342 17.47 6.78 18.80
CA SER A 342 18.91 6.79 19.09
C SER A 342 19.65 5.71 18.30
N PRO A 343 20.92 5.97 17.92
CA PRO A 343 21.78 4.96 17.31
C PRO A 343 22.14 3.81 18.29
N ARG A 344 21.81 3.96 19.57
CA ARG A 344 22.01 2.96 20.61
C ARG A 344 20.80 2.91 21.53
N VAL A 345 20.34 1.70 21.85
CA VAL A 345 19.29 1.46 22.83
C VAL A 345 19.68 0.28 23.73
N GLU A 346 19.02 0.16 24.86
CA GLU A 346 19.08 -1.00 25.75
C GLU A 346 17.74 -1.72 25.72
N LEU A 347 17.78 -3.03 25.45
CA LEU A 347 16.63 -3.90 25.52
C LEU A 347 16.61 -4.58 26.88
N GLU A 348 15.57 -4.39 27.65
CA GLU A 348 15.28 -5.19 28.84
C GLU A 348 14.38 -6.35 28.45
N VAL A 349 14.86 -7.59 28.57
CA VAL A 349 14.06 -8.77 28.26
C VAL A 349 13.80 -9.54 29.56
N GLY A 350 12.51 -9.87 29.80
CA GLY A 350 12.10 -10.55 31.03
C GLY A 350 10.65 -11.05 30.93
N GLY A 351 10.05 -11.39 32.04
CA GLY A 351 8.66 -11.83 32.11
C GLY A 351 8.43 -12.89 33.21
N ILE A 352 7.24 -13.46 33.23
CA ILE A 352 6.90 -14.52 34.19
C ILE A 352 7.78 -15.74 33.90
N GLY A 353 8.49 -16.23 34.93
CA GLY A 353 9.38 -17.39 34.80
C GLY A 353 10.65 -17.15 34.01
N ILE A 354 10.98 -15.89 33.65
CA ILE A 354 12.20 -15.53 32.91
C ILE A 354 13.12 -14.67 33.79
N GLN A 355 14.39 -14.99 33.82
CA GLN A 355 15.38 -14.12 34.44
C GLN A 355 15.58 -12.90 33.54
N SER A 356 15.38 -11.69 34.10
CA SER A 356 15.59 -10.45 33.34
C SER A 356 17.05 -10.28 32.95
N ILE A 357 17.24 -9.85 31.68
CA ILE A 357 18.56 -9.51 31.15
C ILE A 357 18.46 -8.16 30.41
N THR A 358 19.56 -7.45 30.35
CA THR A 358 19.69 -6.22 29.57
C THR A 358 20.67 -6.48 28.42
N VAL A 359 20.27 -6.12 27.22
CA VAL A 359 21.04 -6.31 25.99
C VAL A 359 21.28 -4.95 25.32
N PRO A 360 22.53 -4.49 25.24
CA PRO A 360 22.82 -3.26 24.51
C PRO A 360 22.75 -3.54 23.00
N VAL A 361 22.03 -2.69 22.30
CA VAL A 361 21.93 -2.70 20.84
C VAL A 361 22.58 -1.44 20.29
N THR A 362 23.56 -1.62 19.45
CA THR A 362 24.34 -0.55 18.79
C THR A 362 24.25 -0.68 17.28
N GLY A 363 24.61 0.37 16.55
CA GLY A 363 24.58 0.36 15.09
C GLY A 363 23.19 0.60 14.48
N LEU A 364 22.24 1.06 15.28
CA LEU A 364 20.96 1.51 14.78
C LEU A 364 21.17 2.66 13.80
N THR A 365 20.67 2.50 12.61
CA THR A 365 20.77 3.50 11.55
C THR A 365 19.37 4.03 11.24
N PRO A 366 19.17 5.34 11.22
CA PRO A 366 17.89 5.92 10.85
C PRO A 366 17.36 5.34 9.55
N GLY A 367 16.08 4.96 9.54
CA GLY A 367 15.41 4.37 8.39
C GLY A 367 15.79 2.92 8.07
N ARG A 368 16.54 2.25 8.93
CA ARG A 368 16.86 0.83 8.77
C ARG A 368 16.32 0.01 9.92
N GLU A 369 15.88 -1.19 9.61
CA GLU A 369 15.64 -2.22 10.60
C GLU A 369 16.96 -3.01 10.82
N LEU A 370 17.38 -3.06 12.07
CA LEU A 370 18.53 -3.87 12.49
C LEU A 370 18.00 -5.20 13.03
N GLU A 371 18.36 -6.28 12.38
CA GLU A 371 18.16 -7.62 12.93
C GLU A 371 19.30 -7.95 13.88
N ILE A 372 18.99 -8.27 15.12
CA ILE A 372 19.99 -8.63 16.13
C ILE A 372 20.06 -10.14 16.32
N THR A 373 21.21 -10.62 16.78
CA THR A 373 21.39 -12.01 17.17
C THR A 373 20.37 -12.43 18.22
N PRO A 374 19.89 -13.70 18.22
CA PRO A 374 18.92 -14.17 19.18
C PRO A 374 19.35 -13.92 20.63
N ILE A 375 18.40 -13.39 21.41
CA ILE A 375 18.60 -13.15 22.85
C ILE A 375 18.27 -14.43 23.59
N VAL A 376 19.29 -15.01 24.24
CA VAL A 376 19.11 -16.24 25.02
C VAL A 376 18.75 -15.89 26.46
N VAL A 377 17.58 -16.33 26.91
CA VAL A 377 17.13 -16.13 28.29
C VAL A 377 17.15 -17.41 29.11
N ARG A 378 17.27 -17.27 30.42
CA ARG A 378 17.17 -18.40 31.35
C ARG A 378 15.80 -18.42 32.00
N ARG A 379 15.20 -19.60 32.10
CA ARG A 379 13.97 -19.78 32.91
C ARG A 379 14.38 -19.74 34.38
N ARG A 380 13.54 -19.09 35.18
CA ARG A 380 13.69 -19.19 36.65
C ARG A 380 13.24 -20.59 37.07
N SER A 381 14.07 -21.28 37.82
CA SER A 381 13.73 -22.53 38.49
C SER A 381 12.62 -22.32 39.53
#